data_3f2dc59aaf02c64779054807bce5bf7f
#
_entry.id   3f2dc59aaf02c64779054807bce5bf7f
#
_cell.length_a   1.000
_cell.length_b   1.000
_cell.length_c   1.000
_cell.angle_alpha   90.00
_cell.angle_beta   90.00
_cell.angle_gamma   90.00
#
_symmetry.space_group_name_H-M   'P 1'
#
loop_
_entity.id
_entity.type
_entity.pdbx_description
1 polymer ?
#
loop_
_entity_poly.entity_id
_entity_poly.type
_entity_poly.pdbx_seq_one_letter_code
_entity_poly.pdbx_strand_id
1 'polypeptide(L)'
;MTSSPMDMLWLLLNDALFSAIPALGFAMLFNVPKRFLPYCAIAAALGHSFRTALLQLELPIEWATFAAAALVGTVTIAFARRHLAPPLLYAVAAIIPMIPGTYAFNTVIALVQLTAQSQVSPALTGAVISNGLKTVFILGALSVGLALPGLLYFRTRPVI
;
A
#
# COMPACT_ATOMS: atom_id res chain seq x y z
N MET A 1 4.13 -22.63 12.80
CA MET A 1 4.83 -22.10 14.00
C MET A 1 3.98 -20.95 14.48
N THR A 2 3.26 -21.10 15.58
CA THR A 2 2.48 -20.02 16.20
C THR A 2 3.46 -19.04 16.80
N SER A 3 3.68 -17.89 16.13
CA SER A 3 4.43 -16.77 16.68
C SER A 3 3.80 -16.36 18.02
N SER A 4 4.63 -16.10 19.03
CA SER A 4 4.09 -15.66 20.31
C SER A 4 3.34 -14.31 20.11
N PRO A 5 2.34 -14.00 20.95
CA PRO A 5 1.67 -12.68 20.86
C PRO A 5 2.65 -11.50 20.94
N MET A 6 3.76 -11.69 21.62
CA MET A 6 4.83 -10.69 21.74
C MET A 6 5.57 -10.51 20.41
N ASP A 7 5.86 -11.61 19.71
CA ASP A 7 6.54 -11.55 18.40
C ASP A 7 5.65 -10.86 17.36
N MET A 8 4.35 -11.12 17.40
CA MET A 8 3.38 -10.45 16.54
C MET A 8 3.31 -8.94 16.81
N LEU A 9 3.25 -8.55 18.08
CA LEU A 9 3.25 -7.14 18.46
C LEU A 9 4.53 -6.43 17.99
N TRP A 10 5.68 -7.06 18.20
CA TRP A 10 6.97 -6.54 17.75
C TRP A 10 7.04 -6.39 16.24
N LEU A 11 6.53 -7.37 15.48
CA LEU A 11 6.44 -7.33 14.03
C LEU A 11 5.61 -6.11 13.57
N LEU A 12 4.42 -5.93 14.13
CA LEU A 12 3.52 -4.83 13.76
C LEU A 12 4.08 -3.46 14.12
N LEU A 13 4.77 -3.32 15.27
CA LEU A 13 5.41 -2.07 15.67
C LEU A 13 6.57 -1.70 14.74
N ASN A 14 7.42 -2.67 14.40
CA ASN A 14 8.48 -2.45 13.42
C ASN A 14 7.91 -2.04 12.06
N ASP A 15 6.90 -2.76 11.60
CA ASP A 15 6.25 -2.49 10.32
C ASP A 15 5.62 -1.10 10.28
N ALA A 16 4.96 -0.67 11.38
CA ALA A 16 4.43 0.68 11.54
C ALA A 16 5.52 1.75 11.43
N LEU A 17 6.66 1.54 12.10
CA LEU A 17 7.76 2.49 12.08
C LEU A 17 8.40 2.58 10.69
N PHE A 18 8.71 1.43 10.08
CA PHE A 18 9.37 1.37 8.77
C PHE A 18 8.47 1.79 7.62
N SER A 19 7.16 1.79 7.77
CA SER A 19 6.23 2.37 6.80
C SER A 19 5.99 3.87 7.01
N ALA A 20 6.01 4.35 8.25
CA ALA A 20 5.85 5.77 8.56
C ALA A 20 7.00 6.63 8.02
N ILE A 21 8.25 6.14 8.08
CA ILE A 21 9.44 6.87 7.63
C ILE A 21 9.37 7.21 6.13
N PRO A 22 9.21 6.26 5.20
CA PRO A 22 9.09 6.58 3.78
C PRO A 22 7.85 7.41 3.47
N ALA A 23 6.72 7.18 4.16
CA ALA A 23 5.53 8.02 3.98
C ALA A 23 5.80 9.49 4.33
N LEU A 24 6.57 9.77 5.39
CA LEU A 24 7.02 11.13 5.70
C LEU A 24 7.92 11.70 4.60
N GLY A 25 8.88 10.91 4.11
CA GLY A 25 9.76 11.31 3.02
C GLY A 25 8.98 11.70 1.75
N PHE A 26 8.03 10.86 1.34
CA PHE A 26 7.18 11.14 0.19
C PHE A 26 6.21 12.29 0.43
N ALA A 27 5.66 12.45 1.64
CA ALA A 27 4.82 13.59 1.98
C ALA A 27 5.60 14.91 1.85
N MET A 28 6.86 14.94 2.29
CA MET A 28 7.75 16.09 2.09
C MET A 28 8.06 16.32 0.60
N LEU A 29 8.33 15.28 -0.16
CA LEU A 29 8.58 15.34 -1.60
C LEU A 29 7.37 15.91 -2.36
N PHE A 30 6.15 15.57 -1.94
CA PHE A 30 4.90 16.11 -2.51
C PHE A 30 4.51 17.47 -1.94
N ASN A 31 5.40 18.09 -1.20
CA ASN A 31 5.19 19.42 -0.61
C ASN A 31 3.95 19.52 0.29
N VAL A 32 3.65 18.45 1.02
CA VAL A 32 2.58 18.42 2.02
C VAL A 32 2.94 19.39 3.16
N PRO A 33 2.02 20.29 3.55
CA PRO A 33 2.30 21.23 4.65
C PRO A 33 2.73 20.52 5.94
N LYS A 34 3.74 21.05 6.64
CA LYS A 34 4.37 20.42 7.81
C LYS A 34 3.36 19.97 8.87
N ARG A 35 2.28 20.72 9.05
CA ARG A 35 1.21 20.40 10.02
C ARG A 35 0.48 19.09 9.71
N PHE A 36 0.54 18.60 8.47
CA PHE A 36 -0.16 17.39 8.04
C PHE A 36 0.76 16.16 7.93
N LEU A 37 2.07 16.34 8.00
CA LEU A 37 3.04 15.24 7.92
C LEU A 37 2.79 14.11 8.94
N PRO A 38 2.50 14.39 10.23
CA PRO A 38 2.21 13.33 11.19
C PRO A 38 1.01 12.46 10.81
N TYR A 39 0.00 13.04 10.17
CA TYR A 39 -1.19 12.29 9.74
C TYR A 39 -0.89 11.37 8.55
N CYS A 40 0.02 11.76 7.65
CA CYS A 40 0.51 10.88 6.59
C CYS A 40 1.24 9.67 7.18
N ALA A 41 2.11 9.89 8.17
CA ALA A 41 2.84 8.83 8.86
C ALA A 41 1.90 7.87 9.61
N ILE A 42 0.92 8.40 10.35
CA ILE A 42 -0.07 7.61 11.07
C ILE A 42 -0.91 6.77 10.09
N ALA A 43 -1.37 7.35 9.00
CA ALA A 43 -2.15 6.63 8.00
C ALA A 43 -1.35 5.50 7.36
N ALA A 44 -0.07 5.71 7.05
CA ALA A 44 0.84 4.71 6.52
C ALA A 44 1.09 3.58 7.53
N ALA A 45 1.40 3.94 8.78
CA ALA A 45 1.63 2.99 9.85
C ALA A 45 0.42 2.07 10.06
N LEU A 46 -0.78 2.65 10.17
CA LEU A 46 -2.02 1.89 10.35
C LEU A 46 -2.31 0.99 9.15
N GLY A 47 -2.21 1.52 7.93
CA GLY A 47 -2.50 0.76 6.72
C GLY A 47 -1.53 -0.40 6.53
N HIS A 48 -0.23 -0.16 6.67
CA HIS A 48 0.79 -1.18 6.45
C HIS A 48 0.74 -2.26 7.53
N SER A 49 0.69 -1.89 8.82
CA SER A 49 0.57 -2.87 9.90
C SER A 49 -0.70 -3.70 9.80
N PHE A 50 -1.83 -3.10 9.39
CA PHE A 50 -3.06 -3.83 9.14
C PHE A 50 -2.91 -4.84 7.99
N ARG A 51 -2.26 -4.43 6.88
CA ARG A 51 -1.93 -5.35 5.79
C ARG A 51 -1.07 -6.51 6.28
N THR A 52 -0.03 -6.24 7.06
CA THR A 52 0.86 -7.26 7.63
C THR A 52 0.10 -8.22 8.55
N ALA A 53 -0.81 -7.70 9.38
CA ALA A 53 -1.67 -8.53 10.23
C ALA A 53 -2.55 -9.48 9.39
N LEU A 54 -3.13 -8.99 8.29
CA LEU A 54 -3.94 -9.82 7.38
C LEU A 54 -3.11 -10.89 6.66
N LEU A 55 -1.87 -10.57 6.30
CA LEU A 55 -0.93 -11.55 5.72
C LEU A 55 -0.57 -12.66 6.71
N GLN A 56 -0.47 -12.36 8.01
CA GLN A 56 -0.27 -13.37 9.05
C GLN A 56 -1.49 -14.30 9.23
N LEU A 57 -2.68 -13.86 8.81
CA LEU A 57 -3.90 -14.66 8.72
C LEU A 57 -4.00 -15.44 7.39
N GLU A 58 -2.89 -15.54 6.65
CA GLU A 58 -2.79 -16.26 5.37
C GLU A 58 -3.70 -15.70 4.26
N LEU A 59 -4.18 -14.46 4.38
CA LEU A 59 -4.91 -13.82 3.28
C LEU A 59 -3.96 -13.56 2.11
N PRO A 60 -4.43 -13.77 0.85
CA PRO A 60 -3.67 -13.37 -0.34
C PRO A 60 -3.33 -11.89 -0.31
N ILE A 61 -2.11 -11.56 -0.78
CA ILE A 61 -1.55 -10.19 -0.68
C ILE A 61 -2.44 -9.14 -1.36
N GLU A 62 -3.16 -9.51 -2.40
CA GLU A 62 -4.06 -8.63 -3.14
C GLU A 62 -5.24 -8.20 -2.26
N TRP A 63 -5.88 -9.14 -1.56
CA TRP A 63 -7.01 -8.88 -0.66
C TRP A 63 -6.56 -8.14 0.60
N ALA A 64 -5.42 -8.53 1.17
CA ALA A 64 -4.82 -7.83 2.30
C ALA A 64 -4.51 -6.37 1.93
N THR A 65 -3.97 -6.13 0.72
CA THR A 65 -3.68 -4.78 0.23
C THR A 65 -4.95 -3.98 -0.03
N PHE A 66 -5.99 -4.59 -0.61
CA PHE A 66 -7.28 -3.95 -0.83
C PHE A 66 -7.90 -3.47 0.49
N ALA A 67 -7.97 -4.35 1.50
CA ALA A 67 -8.51 -4.01 2.81
C ALA A 67 -7.70 -2.91 3.51
N ALA A 68 -6.37 -2.98 3.43
CA ALA A 68 -5.48 -1.97 3.99
C ALA A 68 -5.63 -0.61 3.29
N ALA A 69 -5.74 -0.60 1.96
CA ALA A 69 -5.99 0.63 1.20
C ALA A 69 -7.36 1.25 1.53
N ALA A 70 -8.39 0.43 1.73
CA ALA A 70 -9.70 0.90 2.18
C ALA A 70 -9.66 1.49 3.59
N LEU A 71 -8.88 0.90 4.50
CA LEU A 71 -8.62 1.46 5.83
C LEU A 71 -7.94 2.83 5.72
N VAL A 72 -6.85 2.93 4.93
CA VAL A 72 -6.15 4.21 4.69
C VAL A 72 -7.11 5.25 4.12
N GLY A 73 -7.93 4.89 3.12
CA GLY A 73 -8.93 5.78 2.54
C GLY A 73 -9.92 6.30 3.58
N THR A 74 -10.41 5.44 4.46
CA THR A 74 -11.35 5.81 5.53
C THR A 74 -10.69 6.76 6.55
N VAL A 75 -9.48 6.42 7.01
CA VAL A 75 -8.73 7.24 7.99
C VAL A 75 -8.39 8.62 7.41
N THR A 76 -7.97 8.67 6.15
CA THR A 76 -7.61 9.93 5.49
C THR A 76 -8.83 10.82 5.20
N ILE A 77 -10.01 10.25 4.96
CA ILE A 77 -11.27 11.01 4.90
C ILE A 77 -11.59 11.62 6.27
N ALA A 78 -11.40 10.87 7.36
CA ALA A 78 -11.61 11.40 8.70
C ALA A 78 -10.65 12.57 9.02
N PHE A 79 -9.37 12.46 8.65
CA PHE A 79 -8.40 13.55 8.80
C PHE A 79 -8.75 14.76 7.91
N ALA A 80 -9.12 14.52 6.66
CA ALA A 80 -9.51 15.54 5.71
C ALA A 80 -10.69 16.39 6.23
N ARG A 81 -11.69 15.74 6.78
CA ARG A 81 -12.86 16.43 7.39
C ARG A 81 -12.48 17.27 8.59
N ARG A 82 -11.62 16.74 9.46
CA ARG A 82 -11.19 17.44 10.67
C ARG A 82 -10.36 18.68 10.37
N HIS A 83 -9.59 18.66 9.28
CA HIS A 83 -8.65 19.72 8.93
C HIS A 83 -9.08 20.56 7.73
N LEU A 84 -10.26 20.28 7.16
CA LEU A 84 -10.78 20.94 5.95
C LEU A 84 -9.75 20.91 4.80
N ALA A 85 -9.14 19.74 4.58
CA ALA A 85 -8.12 19.51 3.56
C ALA A 85 -8.52 18.34 2.66
N PRO A 86 -8.03 18.25 1.41
CA PRO A 86 -8.32 17.12 0.52
C PRO A 86 -7.83 15.78 1.08
N PRO A 87 -8.63 14.68 1.03
CA PRO A 87 -8.19 13.38 1.52
C PRO A 87 -6.92 12.85 0.84
N LEU A 88 -6.75 13.13 -0.45
CA LEU A 88 -5.58 12.72 -1.23
C LEU A 88 -4.27 13.30 -0.70
N LEU A 89 -4.33 14.44 -0.03
CA LEU A 89 -3.17 15.05 0.61
C LEU A 89 -2.47 14.10 1.61
N TYR A 90 -3.25 13.28 2.31
CA TYR A 90 -2.75 12.30 3.28
C TYR A 90 -2.55 10.93 2.64
N ALA A 91 -3.48 10.55 1.78
CA ALA A 91 -3.62 9.20 1.26
C ALA A 91 -2.47 8.81 0.33
N VAL A 92 -2.06 9.70 -0.58
CA VAL A 92 -1.04 9.38 -1.59
C VAL A 92 0.27 8.98 -0.92
N ALA A 93 0.77 9.78 0.01
CA ALA A 93 2.01 9.46 0.71
C ALA A 93 1.88 8.19 1.58
N ALA A 94 0.70 7.97 2.19
CA ALA A 94 0.46 6.85 3.07
C ALA A 94 0.44 5.48 2.38
N ILE A 95 0.02 5.41 1.09
CA ILE A 95 -0.04 4.13 0.36
C ILE A 95 1.27 3.74 -0.32
N ILE A 96 2.23 4.67 -0.47
CA ILE A 96 3.49 4.38 -1.18
C ILE A 96 4.26 3.19 -0.60
N PRO A 97 4.38 3.00 0.71
CA PRO A 97 5.06 1.82 1.27
C PRO A 97 4.42 0.48 0.86
N MET A 98 3.15 0.49 0.43
CA MET A 98 2.43 -0.71 -0.01
C MET A 98 2.56 -0.99 -1.52
N ILE A 99 3.19 -0.11 -2.28
CA ILE A 99 3.43 -0.29 -3.73
C ILE A 99 4.30 -1.54 -3.94
N PRO A 100 3.94 -2.42 -4.89
CA PRO A 100 4.60 -3.71 -5.10
C PRO A 100 5.93 -3.58 -5.86
N GLY A 101 6.86 -2.74 -5.35
CA GLY A 101 8.13 -2.44 -6.01
C GLY A 101 8.99 -3.66 -6.29
N THR A 102 9.07 -4.61 -5.35
CA THR A 102 9.84 -5.84 -5.52
C THR A 102 9.29 -6.72 -6.64
N TYR A 103 7.96 -6.88 -6.73
CA TYR A 103 7.35 -7.65 -7.82
C TYR A 103 7.54 -6.98 -9.17
N ALA A 104 7.36 -5.66 -9.24
CA ALA A 104 7.59 -4.88 -10.46
C ALA A 104 9.05 -5.00 -10.93
N PHE A 105 10.00 -4.83 -10.02
CA PHE A 105 11.43 -4.93 -10.30
C PHE A 105 11.81 -6.34 -10.79
N ASN A 106 11.36 -7.39 -10.11
CA ASN A 106 11.61 -8.76 -10.51
C ASN A 106 10.99 -9.10 -11.88
N THR A 107 9.83 -8.52 -12.20
CA THR A 107 9.22 -8.65 -13.54
C THR A 107 10.13 -8.08 -14.61
N VAL A 108 10.65 -6.87 -14.39
CA VAL A 108 11.53 -6.20 -15.37
C VAL A 108 12.84 -6.96 -15.52
N ILE A 109 13.46 -7.41 -14.42
CA ILE A 109 14.71 -8.21 -14.49
C ILE A 109 14.47 -9.51 -15.26
N ALA A 110 13.42 -10.25 -14.92
CA ALA A 110 13.12 -11.51 -15.63
C ALA A 110 12.83 -11.27 -17.11
N LEU A 111 12.17 -10.17 -17.46
CA LEU A 111 11.92 -9.79 -18.87
C LEU A 111 13.22 -9.47 -19.60
N VAL A 112 14.13 -8.68 -19.01
CA VAL A 112 15.43 -8.37 -19.61
C VAL A 112 16.26 -9.63 -19.80
N GLN A 113 16.28 -10.52 -18.81
CA GLN A 113 16.98 -11.80 -18.93
C GLN A 113 16.39 -12.70 -20.03
N LEU A 114 15.06 -12.71 -20.16
CA LEU A 114 14.36 -13.47 -21.19
C LEU A 114 14.71 -12.98 -22.60
N THR A 115 14.81 -11.65 -22.79
CA THR A 115 15.15 -11.05 -24.08
C THR A 115 16.65 -11.20 -24.45
N ALA A 116 17.51 -11.41 -23.45
CA ALA A 116 18.94 -11.62 -23.66
C ALA A 116 19.31 -13.08 -24.02
N GLN A 117 18.39 -14.02 -23.87
CA GLN A 117 18.61 -15.45 -24.15
C GLN A 117 18.15 -15.81 -25.55
N SER A 118 18.91 -16.69 -26.22
CA SER A 118 18.56 -17.21 -27.54
C SER A 118 17.39 -18.22 -27.51
N GLN A 119 17.10 -18.77 -26.34
CA GLN A 119 16.00 -19.72 -26.13
C GLN A 119 15.10 -19.25 -24.99
N VAL A 120 13.80 -19.41 -25.17
CA VAL A 120 12.80 -19.03 -24.14
C VAL A 120 12.90 -19.98 -22.94
N SER A 121 13.27 -19.46 -21.79
CA SER A 121 13.31 -20.19 -20.53
C SER A 121 11.90 -20.24 -19.90
N PRO A 122 11.30 -21.42 -19.70
CA PRO A 122 10.00 -21.56 -19.02
C PRO A 122 9.99 -20.94 -17.62
N ALA A 123 11.12 -21.05 -16.89
CA ALA A 123 11.25 -20.49 -15.55
C ALA A 123 11.20 -18.95 -15.56
N LEU A 124 11.91 -18.30 -16.48
CA LEU A 124 11.87 -16.84 -16.63
C LEU A 124 10.48 -16.36 -17.09
N THR A 125 9.86 -17.07 -18.02
CA THR A 125 8.49 -16.77 -18.47
C THR A 125 7.51 -16.85 -17.29
N GLY A 126 7.60 -17.90 -16.50
CA GLY A 126 6.79 -18.07 -15.29
C GLY A 126 7.01 -16.93 -14.29
N ALA A 127 8.27 -16.50 -14.10
CA ALA A 127 8.60 -15.38 -13.21
C ALA A 127 8.01 -14.04 -13.70
N VAL A 128 8.10 -13.76 -15.02
CA VAL A 128 7.50 -12.56 -15.62
C VAL A 128 5.99 -12.53 -15.41
N ILE A 129 5.31 -13.63 -15.71
CA ILE A 129 3.85 -13.73 -15.58
C ILE A 129 3.44 -13.60 -14.12
N SER A 130 4.03 -14.37 -13.22
CA SER A 130 3.66 -14.40 -11.80
C SER A 130 3.88 -13.03 -11.12
N ASN A 131 5.10 -12.47 -11.25
CA ASN A 131 5.40 -11.18 -10.63
C ASN A 131 4.66 -10.03 -11.31
N GLY A 132 4.48 -10.08 -12.64
CA GLY A 132 3.72 -9.10 -13.41
C GLY A 132 2.26 -9.05 -12.98
N LEU A 133 1.59 -10.20 -12.89
CA LEU A 133 0.21 -10.29 -12.43
C LEU A 133 0.05 -9.79 -10.99
N LYS A 134 0.95 -10.20 -10.08
CA LYS A 134 0.94 -9.69 -8.71
C LYS A 134 1.08 -8.17 -8.66
N THR A 135 1.97 -7.60 -9.48
CA THR A 135 2.14 -6.14 -9.58
C THR A 135 0.84 -5.46 -9.98
N VAL A 136 0.21 -5.94 -11.07
CA VAL A 136 -1.04 -5.35 -11.58
C VAL A 136 -2.18 -5.48 -10.57
N PHE A 137 -2.37 -6.65 -9.99
CA PHE A 137 -3.45 -6.88 -9.03
C PHE A 137 -3.26 -6.10 -7.73
N ILE A 138 -2.03 -5.98 -7.22
CA ILE A 138 -1.76 -5.17 -6.02
C ILE A 138 -1.99 -3.68 -6.30
N LEU A 139 -1.56 -3.16 -7.45
CA LEU A 139 -1.84 -1.77 -7.85
C LEU A 139 -3.34 -1.52 -8.04
N GLY A 140 -4.05 -2.47 -8.65
CA GLY A 140 -5.51 -2.43 -8.74
C GLY A 140 -6.19 -2.42 -7.38
N ALA A 141 -5.74 -3.28 -6.47
CA ALA A 141 -6.23 -3.36 -5.09
C ALA A 141 -6.00 -2.04 -4.32
N LEU A 142 -4.80 -1.43 -4.47
CA LEU A 142 -4.49 -0.13 -3.88
C LEU A 142 -5.43 0.96 -4.41
N SER A 143 -5.59 1.03 -5.73
CA SER A 143 -6.38 2.08 -6.39
C SER A 143 -7.87 1.99 -6.02
N VAL A 144 -8.45 0.80 -6.16
CA VAL A 144 -9.87 0.59 -5.87
C VAL A 144 -10.15 0.66 -4.36
N GLY A 145 -9.29 0.03 -3.54
CA GLY A 145 -9.43 0.07 -2.09
C GLY A 145 -9.38 1.50 -1.54
N LEU A 146 -8.45 2.32 -2.03
CA LEU A 146 -8.34 3.72 -1.60
C LEU A 146 -9.55 4.56 -2.01
N ALA A 147 -10.07 4.34 -3.22
CA ALA A 147 -11.19 5.11 -3.75
C ALA A 147 -12.55 4.73 -3.12
N LEU A 148 -12.72 3.46 -2.74
CA LEU A 148 -13.99 2.90 -2.29
C LEU A 148 -14.63 3.67 -1.13
N PRO A 149 -13.93 3.99 -0.01
CA PRO A 149 -14.53 4.74 1.09
C PRO A 149 -15.00 6.13 0.65
N GLY A 150 -14.25 6.79 -0.23
CA GLY A 150 -14.64 8.10 -0.80
C GLY A 150 -15.91 8.02 -1.61
N LEU A 151 -16.01 7.03 -2.48
CA LEU A 151 -17.21 6.81 -3.31
C LEU A 151 -18.44 6.52 -2.46
N LEU A 152 -18.33 5.68 -1.42
CA LEU A 152 -19.41 5.36 -0.53
C LEU A 152 -19.84 6.56 0.32
N TYR A 153 -18.87 7.34 0.82
CA TYR A 153 -19.13 8.48 1.68
C TYR A 153 -19.76 9.64 0.93
N PHE A 154 -19.23 10.01 -0.25
CA PHE A 154 -19.70 11.18 -1.02
C PHE A 154 -20.93 10.88 -1.89
N ARG A 155 -21.32 9.61 -2.05
CA ARG A 155 -22.57 9.23 -2.73
C ARG A 155 -23.81 9.84 -2.05
N THR A 156 -23.76 10.02 -0.74
CA THR A 156 -24.91 10.50 0.06
C THR A 156 -24.84 12.00 0.40
N ARG A 157 -23.70 12.65 0.14
CA ARG A 157 -23.50 14.09 0.41
C ARG A 157 -22.75 14.72 -0.75
N PRO A 158 -23.42 15.49 -1.61
CA PRO A 158 -22.73 16.24 -2.65
C PRO A 158 -21.68 17.16 -2.02
N VAL A 159 -20.51 17.17 -2.61
CA VAL A 159 -19.44 18.13 -2.25
C VAL A 159 -19.88 19.47 -2.85
N ILE A 160 -20.40 20.34 -2.01
CA ILE A 160 -20.65 21.75 -2.36
C ILE A 160 -19.45 22.53 -1.90
#